data_fecd9f9205bbf46d6fa1ba0d17e2cf92
#
_entry.id   fecd9f9205bbf46d6fa1ba0d17e2cf92
#
_cell.length_a   1.000
_cell.length_b   1.000
_cell.length_c   1.000
_cell.angle_alpha   90.00
_cell.angle_beta   90.00
_cell.angle_gamma   90.00
#
_symmetry.space_group_name_H-M   'P 1'
#
loop_
_entity.id
_entity.type
_entity.pdbx_description
1 polymer ?
#
loop_
_entity_poly.entity_id
_entity_poly.type
_entity_poly.pdbx_seq_one_letter_code
_entity_poly.pdbx_strand_id
1 'polypeptide(L)'
;QEIATGIEIAPAVADLGQVVYGDVAKTFFTLTNFTPSPLTITQVSTSCGCTKAKAQAEKLTPYASTQIDVTFDPAVHQDDTDLGELTRTIYIETDNLNFPKITAEIKAVVTKKQVEK
;
A
#
# COMPACT_ATOMS: atom_id res chain seq x y z
N GLN A 1 17.44 24.30 4.31
CA GLN A 1 16.04 23.91 4.37
C GLN A 1 15.60 23.21 3.11
N GLU A 2 15.28 21.97 3.27
CA GLU A 2 14.82 21.16 2.15
C GLU A 2 13.31 21.26 2.01
N ILE A 3 12.87 21.40 0.79
CA ILE A 3 11.46 21.38 0.49
C ILE A 3 11.19 20.18 -0.39
N ALA A 4 10.23 19.37 -0.01
CA ALA A 4 9.86 18.24 -0.82
C ALA A 4 9.29 18.73 -2.15
N THR A 5 9.85 18.24 -3.25
CA THR A 5 9.44 18.67 -4.58
C THR A 5 9.10 17.52 -5.49
N GLY A 6 8.66 16.44 -4.93
CA GLY A 6 8.37 15.26 -5.71
C GLY A 6 7.04 14.66 -5.31
N ILE A 7 6.92 13.37 -5.62
CA ILE A 7 5.74 12.61 -5.24
C ILE A 7 6.10 11.79 -4.02
N GLU A 8 5.31 11.92 -2.94
CA GLU A 8 5.62 11.25 -1.69
C GLU A 8 4.44 10.42 -1.23
N ILE A 9 4.78 9.31 -0.58
CA ILE A 9 3.77 8.46 0.02
C ILE A 9 4.11 8.30 1.51
N ALA A 10 3.08 8.40 2.34
CA ALA A 10 3.24 8.30 3.79
C ALA A 10 2.15 7.42 4.37
N PRO A 11 2.51 6.56 5.31
CA PRO A 11 3.87 6.22 5.72
C PRO A 11 4.58 5.42 4.64
N ALA A 12 5.89 5.36 4.68
CA ALA A 12 6.63 4.52 3.73
C ALA A 12 6.39 3.04 4.03
N VAL A 13 6.21 2.73 5.30
CA VAL A 13 5.91 1.37 5.76
C VAL A 13 4.75 1.45 6.74
N ALA A 14 3.70 0.68 6.50
CA ALA A 14 2.57 0.56 7.41
C ALA A 14 2.67 -0.77 8.13
N ASP A 15 2.72 -0.72 9.45
CA ASP A 15 2.82 -1.92 10.28
C ASP A 15 1.43 -2.31 10.73
N LEU A 16 0.92 -3.41 10.17
CA LEU A 16 -0.41 -3.90 10.51
C LEU A 16 -0.44 -4.64 11.85
N GLY A 17 0.75 -4.95 12.39
CA GLY A 17 0.82 -5.69 13.63
C GLY A 17 0.44 -7.14 13.41
N GLN A 18 -0.22 -7.72 14.39
CA GLN A 18 -0.62 -9.11 14.35
C GLN A 18 -1.93 -9.26 13.60
N VAL A 19 -1.94 -10.12 12.60
CA VAL A 19 -3.13 -10.40 11.79
C VAL A 19 -3.42 -11.88 11.90
N VAL A 20 -4.66 -12.23 12.22
CA VAL A 20 -5.05 -13.62 12.37
C VAL A 20 -5.43 -14.18 11.01
N TYR A 21 -4.92 -15.36 10.69
CA TYR A 21 -5.24 -16.04 9.44
C TYR A 21 -6.75 -16.20 9.33
N GLY A 22 -7.30 -15.72 8.23
CA GLY A 22 -8.74 -15.72 8.02
C GLY A 22 -9.38 -14.36 8.21
N ASP A 23 -8.69 -13.44 8.88
CA ASP A 23 -9.16 -12.07 9.02
C ASP A 23 -8.54 -11.22 7.92
N VAL A 24 -9.23 -10.15 7.56
CA VAL A 24 -8.78 -9.20 6.56
C VAL A 24 -8.38 -7.92 7.26
N ALA A 25 -7.14 -7.48 7.02
CA ALA A 25 -6.64 -6.24 7.60
C ALA A 25 -6.72 -5.13 6.56
N LYS A 26 -6.99 -3.92 7.03
CA LYS A 26 -7.12 -2.75 6.15
C LYS A 26 -6.24 -1.64 6.66
N THR A 27 -5.65 -0.93 5.72
CA THR A 27 -4.87 0.26 6.04
C THR A 27 -4.94 1.20 4.85
N PHE A 28 -4.25 2.31 4.94
CA PHE A 28 -4.18 3.22 3.81
C PHE A 28 -2.87 3.99 3.85
N PHE A 29 -2.51 4.50 2.70
CA PHE A 29 -1.37 5.40 2.54
C PHE A 29 -1.89 6.70 1.95
N THR A 30 -1.17 7.79 2.20
CA THR A 30 -1.48 9.06 1.60
C THR A 30 -0.40 9.38 0.57
N LEU A 31 -0.82 9.57 -0.67
CA LEU A 31 0.08 9.94 -1.76
C LEU A 31 -0.13 11.42 -2.04
N THR A 32 0.93 12.18 -1.99
CA THR A 32 0.86 13.64 -2.21
C THR A 32 1.71 14.04 -3.38
N ASN A 33 1.12 14.87 -4.23
CA ASN A 33 1.80 15.45 -5.38
C ASN A 33 2.40 16.80 -4.98
N PHE A 34 3.69 16.80 -4.66
CA PHE A 34 4.40 18.01 -4.27
C PHE A 34 5.02 18.72 -5.46
N THR A 35 4.41 18.57 -6.63
CA THR A 35 4.92 19.23 -7.84
C THR A 35 3.91 20.26 -8.34
N PRO A 36 4.38 21.23 -9.13
CA PRO A 36 3.46 22.20 -9.71
C PRO A 36 2.70 21.69 -10.93
N SER A 37 2.84 20.41 -11.26
CA SER A 37 2.18 19.82 -12.41
C SER A 37 1.16 18.79 -11.98
N PRO A 38 0.07 18.63 -12.73
CA PRO A 38 -0.88 17.57 -12.41
C PRO A 38 -0.24 16.20 -12.52
N LEU A 39 -0.76 15.26 -11.72
CA LEU A 39 -0.25 13.90 -11.68
C LEU A 39 -1.38 12.94 -11.97
N THR A 40 -1.12 11.92 -12.79
CA THR A 40 -2.07 10.85 -13.01
C THR A 40 -1.47 9.55 -12.53
N ILE A 41 -2.21 8.84 -11.70
CA ILE A 41 -1.84 7.48 -11.27
C ILE A 41 -2.33 6.55 -12.37
N THR A 42 -1.39 5.85 -13.02
CA THR A 42 -1.74 5.01 -14.15
C THR A 42 -2.01 3.57 -13.73
N GLN A 43 -1.42 3.14 -12.62
CA GLN A 43 -1.63 1.76 -12.16
C GLN A 43 -1.25 1.65 -10.69
N VAL A 44 -2.02 0.86 -9.95
CA VAL A 44 -1.68 0.48 -8.57
C VAL A 44 -1.69 -1.04 -8.52
N SER A 45 -0.60 -1.61 -8.06
CA SER A 45 -0.46 -3.06 -7.99
C SER A 45 0.27 -3.45 -6.72
N THR A 46 0.34 -4.73 -6.46
CA THR A 46 0.98 -5.25 -5.26
C THR A 46 1.83 -6.46 -5.61
N SER A 47 2.75 -6.79 -4.70
CA SER A 47 3.66 -7.92 -4.90
C SER A 47 3.01 -9.27 -4.62
N CYS A 48 1.77 -9.29 -4.15
CA CYS A 48 1.14 -10.53 -3.72
C CYS A 48 -0.37 -10.44 -3.95
N GLY A 49 -0.98 -11.54 -4.40
CA GLY A 49 -2.44 -11.59 -4.52
C GLY A 49 -3.17 -11.46 -3.20
N CYS A 50 -2.45 -11.63 -2.09
CA CYS A 50 -3.02 -11.47 -0.74
C CYS A 50 -3.25 -10.00 -0.39
N THR A 51 -2.70 -9.08 -1.16
CA THR A 51 -2.77 -7.65 -0.89
C THR A 51 -3.39 -6.95 -2.08
N LYS A 52 -4.37 -6.10 -1.81
CA LYS A 52 -5.01 -5.31 -2.85
C LYS A 52 -4.92 -3.85 -2.48
N ALA A 53 -4.72 -3.01 -3.49
CA ALA A 53 -4.58 -1.59 -3.27
C ALA A 53 -5.35 -0.83 -4.33
N LYS A 54 -5.93 0.30 -3.92
CA LYS A 54 -6.71 1.11 -4.83
C LYS A 54 -6.59 2.57 -4.43
N ALA A 55 -6.36 3.44 -5.40
CA ALA A 55 -6.33 4.87 -5.18
C ALA A 55 -7.74 5.42 -5.20
N GLN A 56 -8.06 6.30 -4.26
CA GLN A 56 -9.38 6.93 -4.22
C GLN A 56 -9.57 7.92 -5.36
N ALA A 57 -8.47 8.55 -5.80
CA ALA A 57 -8.49 9.41 -6.97
C ALA A 57 -7.27 9.10 -7.81
N GLU A 58 -7.45 9.07 -9.13
CA GLU A 58 -6.35 8.77 -10.04
C GLU A 58 -5.66 10.04 -10.51
N LYS A 59 -6.33 11.15 -10.47
CA LYS A 59 -5.77 12.42 -10.93
C LYS A 59 -5.63 13.35 -9.76
N LEU A 60 -4.44 13.93 -9.64
CA LEU A 60 -4.13 14.86 -8.57
C LEU A 60 -3.72 16.19 -9.19
N THR A 61 -4.36 17.25 -8.73
CA THR A 61 -3.93 18.59 -9.07
C THR A 61 -2.62 18.88 -8.36
N PRO A 62 -1.91 19.95 -8.75
CA PRO A 62 -0.66 20.28 -8.04
C PRO A 62 -0.89 20.43 -6.54
N TYR A 63 0.01 19.82 -5.76
CA TYR A 63 0.01 19.89 -4.30
C TYR A 63 -1.21 19.23 -3.64
N ALA A 64 -1.92 18.39 -4.39
CA ALA A 64 -3.05 17.65 -3.83
C ALA A 64 -2.61 16.25 -3.41
N SER A 65 -3.43 15.61 -2.60
CA SER A 65 -3.14 14.24 -2.15
C SER A 65 -4.37 13.35 -2.33
N THR A 66 -4.11 12.05 -2.34
CA THR A 66 -5.15 11.05 -2.40
C THR A 66 -4.80 9.92 -1.45
N GLN A 67 -5.81 9.15 -1.10
CA GLN A 67 -5.63 8.01 -0.23
C GLN A 67 -5.55 6.74 -1.08
N ILE A 68 -4.58 5.89 -0.74
CA ILE A 68 -4.43 4.58 -1.36
C ILE A 68 -4.92 3.56 -0.33
N ASP A 69 -6.06 2.96 -0.60
CA ASP A 69 -6.65 1.99 0.31
C ASP A 69 -6.03 0.63 0.06
N VAL A 70 -5.65 -0.06 1.14
CA VAL A 70 -4.97 -1.34 1.06
C VAL A 70 -5.71 -2.35 1.91
N THR A 71 -5.92 -3.54 1.34
CA THR A 71 -6.54 -4.66 2.02
C THR A 71 -5.59 -5.84 1.97
N PHE A 72 -5.35 -6.45 3.12
CA PHE A 72 -4.47 -7.60 3.23
C PHE A 72 -5.27 -8.79 3.74
N ASP A 73 -5.32 -9.87 2.93
CA ASP A 73 -6.04 -11.09 3.26
C ASP A 73 -5.04 -12.24 3.26
N PRO A 74 -4.56 -12.66 4.45
CA PRO A 74 -3.54 -13.71 4.50
C PRO A 74 -4.06 -15.09 4.10
N ALA A 75 -5.37 -15.26 4.00
CA ALA A 75 -5.95 -16.56 3.67
C ALA A 75 -6.26 -16.71 2.19
N VAL A 76 -5.88 -15.74 1.35
CA VAL A 76 -6.25 -15.79 -0.07
C VAL A 76 -5.68 -17.01 -0.76
N HIS A 77 -4.51 -17.48 -0.33
CA HIS A 77 -3.86 -18.65 -0.92
C HIS A 77 -4.29 -19.96 -0.26
N GLN A 78 -5.00 -19.87 0.86
CA GLN A 78 -5.56 -21.02 1.58
C GLN A 78 -4.50 -22.06 1.98
N ASP A 79 -3.29 -21.59 2.26
CA ASP A 79 -2.20 -22.45 2.72
C ASP A 79 -1.34 -21.66 3.69
N ASP A 80 -0.17 -22.19 4.03
CA ASP A 80 0.72 -21.58 5.02
C ASP A 80 1.67 -20.55 4.42
N THR A 81 1.48 -20.20 3.16
CA THR A 81 2.39 -19.28 2.47
C THR A 81 2.48 -17.92 3.16
N ASP A 82 1.36 -17.45 3.70
CA ASP A 82 1.27 -16.12 4.27
C ASP A 82 1.22 -16.13 5.79
N LEU A 83 1.89 -17.10 6.40
CA LEU A 83 2.00 -17.14 7.87
C LEU A 83 3.35 -16.58 8.29
N GLY A 84 3.40 -16.03 9.49
CA GLY A 84 4.61 -15.51 10.06
C GLY A 84 4.80 -14.04 9.73
N GLU A 85 6.03 -13.61 9.82
CA GLU A 85 6.39 -12.22 9.57
C GLU A 85 6.47 -11.96 8.08
N LEU A 86 5.70 -10.99 7.61
CA LEU A 86 5.57 -10.73 6.18
C LEU A 86 5.79 -9.26 5.87
N THR A 87 6.32 -9.00 4.69
CA THR A 87 6.38 -7.67 4.10
C THR A 87 5.84 -7.77 2.68
N ARG A 88 4.92 -6.87 2.34
CA ARG A 88 4.36 -6.83 0.99
C ARG A 88 4.50 -5.42 0.46
N THR A 89 4.76 -5.31 -0.82
CA THR A 89 5.04 -4.03 -1.47
C THR A 89 3.85 -3.60 -2.32
N ILE A 90 3.51 -2.33 -2.22
CA ILE A 90 2.51 -1.69 -3.07
C ILE A 90 3.25 -0.84 -4.08
N TYR A 91 2.92 -0.99 -5.36
CA TYR A 91 3.52 -0.25 -6.46
C TYR A 91 2.51 0.72 -7.01
N ILE A 92 2.87 1.99 -7.08
CA ILE A 92 2.02 3.02 -7.64
C ILE A 92 2.76 3.60 -8.85
N GLU A 93 2.17 3.44 -10.04
CA GLU A 93 2.77 3.95 -11.27
C GLU A 93 2.07 5.22 -11.67
N THR A 94 2.85 6.18 -12.13
CA THR A 94 2.35 7.50 -12.46
C THR A 94 2.85 7.92 -13.84
N ASP A 95 2.27 9.00 -14.35
CA ASP A 95 2.73 9.60 -15.60
C ASP A 95 3.83 10.64 -15.39
N ASN A 96 4.34 10.79 -14.16
CA ASN A 96 5.40 11.74 -13.89
C ASN A 96 6.75 11.13 -14.33
N LEU A 97 7.47 11.86 -15.17
CA LEU A 97 8.71 11.32 -15.75
C LEU A 97 9.81 11.15 -14.72
N ASN A 98 9.79 11.93 -13.65
CA ASN A 98 10.81 11.84 -12.61
C ASN A 98 10.43 10.86 -11.51
N PHE A 99 9.15 10.54 -11.38
CA PHE A 99 8.65 9.63 -10.36
C PHE A 99 7.69 8.64 -10.98
N PRO A 100 8.16 7.85 -11.95
CA PRO A 100 7.25 6.96 -12.68
C PRO A 100 6.72 5.81 -11.84
N LYS A 101 7.40 5.48 -10.75
CA LYS A 101 6.96 4.42 -9.84
C LYS A 101 7.29 4.80 -8.41
N ILE A 102 6.30 4.68 -7.55
CA ILE A 102 6.43 4.95 -6.12
C ILE A 102 6.05 3.66 -5.40
N THR A 103 6.80 3.31 -4.37
CA THR A 103 6.52 2.08 -3.63
C THR A 103 6.27 2.39 -2.17
N ALA A 104 5.44 1.55 -1.56
CA ALA A 104 5.20 1.55 -0.12
C ALA A 104 5.12 0.10 0.32
N GLU A 105 5.25 -0.12 1.62
CA GLU A 105 5.26 -1.48 2.15
C GLU A 105 4.29 -1.62 3.29
N ILE A 106 3.73 -2.81 3.44
CA ILE A 106 3.01 -3.19 4.65
C ILE A 106 3.78 -4.33 5.30
N LYS A 107 3.76 -4.32 6.63
CA LYS A 107 4.34 -5.39 7.43
C LYS A 107 3.26 -5.97 8.32
N ALA A 108 3.29 -7.27 8.49
CA ALA A 108 2.32 -7.95 9.34
C ALA A 108 2.93 -9.21 9.90
N VAL A 109 2.47 -9.61 11.08
CA VAL A 109 2.77 -10.91 11.63
C VAL A 109 1.49 -11.71 11.60
N VAL A 110 1.44 -12.72 10.74
CA VAL A 110 0.23 -13.50 10.55
C VAL A 110 0.30 -14.75 11.41
N THR A 111 -0.71 -14.95 12.23
CA THR A 111 -0.78 -16.10 13.13
C THR A 111 -2.00 -16.94 12.78
N LYS A 112 -1.90 -18.22 13.08
CA LYS A 112 -3.05 -19.10 12.88
C LYS A 112 -4.11 -18.81 13.91
N LYS A 113 -5.35 -18.90 13.47
CA LYS A 113 -6.46 -18.78 14.38
C LYS A 113 -6.43 -19.96 15.36
N GLN A 114 -6.54 -19.66 16.64
CA GLN A 114 -6.59 -20.69 17.64
C GLN A 114 -7.98 -21.32 17.68
N VAL A 115 -7.99 -22.64 17.77
CA VAL A 115 -9.23 -23.37 17.84
C VAL A 115 -9.44 -23.78 19.28
N GLU A 116 -10.56 -23.38 19.83
CA GLU A 116 -10.91 -23.77 21.19
C GLU A 116 -11.52 -25.15 21.19
N LYS A 117 -11.11 -25.91 22.15
CA LYS A 117 -11.62 -27.27 22.29
C LYS A 117 -12.57 -27.38 23.44
#